data_1f71625266bbe74b80a541c0f682e11c
#
_entry.id   1f71625266bbe74b80a541c0f682e11c
#
_cell.length_a   1.000
_cell.length_b   1.000
_cell.length_c   1.000
_cell.angle_alpha   90.00
_cell.angle_beta   90.00
_cell.angle_gamma   90.00
#
_symmetry.space_group_name_H-M   'P 1'
#
loop_
_entity.id
_entity.type
_entity.pdbx_description
1 polymer ?
#
loop_
_entity_poly.entity_id
_entity_poly.type
_entity_poly.pdbx_seq_one_letter_code
_entity_poly.pdbx_strand_id
1 'polypeptide(L)'
;MYPVSVAFLQAVQGNTRKYYWTGKITTAAGAEYPFTQEDIVKGSGYITAQCCGNSEIELGAVYAAEMGISLFLDIDRYTLEDAEVELSYHLRLADGTYEAVPMGIFEVSEANRTVHVLELKAYDRMLRFDRAFNGFETIGTAYGMMALCSTACGVELAQTQAEIEALPNGSELLSIYPENDIETYRDVLYFTAQVLGGFFCVNRAGKLEFRQYGETSVMEILQKHRFSSSFSDFVTRYTAVSSTNLRTQTSEYYALETDDGLTMNLGVNPLLQFGLEETRAELCGNILNALSKVNYVPFDSDTIGNPALDLGDVLTFSGGQADDQQITCVTSFTVKIGGRQSLKCVGKNPRLSQAKSKNDKNISGLLNQIEAG
;
A
#
# COMPACT_ATOMS: atom_id res chain seq x y z
N MET A 1 -1.82 -0.85 -11.59
CA MET A 1 -3.08 -0.25 -12.10
C MET A 1 -4.05 -1.38 -12.43
N TYR A 2 -5.30 -1.25 -12.04
CA TYR A 2 -6.35 -2.20 -12.41
C TYR A 2 -6.45 -2.32 -13.94
N PRO A 3 -6.56 -3.54 -14.48
CA PRO A 3 -6.63 -3.74 -15.93
C PRO A 3 -7.87 -3.09 -16.54
N VAL A 4 -7.67 -2.14 -17.44
CA VAL A 4 -8.73 -1.45 -18.18
C VAL A 4 -8.35 -1.37 -19.65
N SER A 5 -9.35 -1.13 -20.51
CA SER A 5 -9.13 -1.01 -21.95
C SER A 5 -8.34 0.26 -22.32
N VAL A 6 -7.73 0.25 -23.49
CA VAL A 6 -7.09 1.45 -24.06
C VAL A 6 -8.13 2.58 -24.24
N ALA A 7 -9.37 2.22 -24.59
CA ALA A 7 -10.46 3.18 -24.72
C ALA A 7 -10.82 3.85 -23.38
N PHE A 8 -10.76 3.10 -22.27
CA PHE A 8 -10.91 3.66 -20.93
C PHE A 8 -9.79 4.67 -20.61
N LEU A 9 -8.53 4.32 -20.86
CA LEU A 9 -7.39 5.21 -20.62
C LEU A 9 -7.49 6.51 -21.45
N GLN A 10 -7.96 6.43 -22.67
CA GLN A 10 -8.22 7.60 -23.50
C GLN A 10 -9.37 8.45 -22.93
N ALA A 11 -10.47 7.82 -22.54
CA ALA A 11 -11.65 8.50 -21.99
C ALA A 11 -11.31 9.17 -20.64
N VAL A 12 -10.55 8.51 -19.78
CA VAL A 12 -10.17 9.05 -18.46
C VAL A 12 -9.20 10.22 -18.55
N GLN A 13 -8.46 10.35 -19.64
CA GLN A 13 -7.59 11.50 -19.96
C GLN A 13 -8.28 12.58 -20.77
N GLY A 14 -9.54 12.37 -21.14
CA GLY A 14 -10.36 13.35 -21.87
C GLY A 14 -10.65 14.61 -21.05
N ASN A 15 -10.96 15.71 -21.74
CA ASN A 15 -11.33 16.97 -21.09
C ASN A 15 -12.73 16.92 -20.45
N THR A 16 -13.60 16.06 -20.96
CA THR A 16 -14.94 15.85 -20.44
C THR A 16 -15.17 14.37 -20.20
N ARG A 17 -15.79 14.04 -19.06
CA ARG A 17 -16.10 12.66 -18.67
C ARG A 17 -17.57 12.55 -18.33
N LYS A 18 -18.18 11.45 -18.77
CA LYS A 18 -19.48 11.02 -18.28
C LYS A 18 -19.27 9.72 -17.52
N TYR A 19 -19.62 9.73 -16.25
CA TYR A 19 -19.46 8.59 -15.36
C TYR A 19 -20.59 8.55 -14.35
N TYR A 20 -20.76 7.40 -13.75
CA TYR A 20 -21.65 7.20 -12.61
C TYR A 20 -21.08 6.12 -11.68
N TRP A 21 -21.64 6.09 -10.48
CA TRP A 21 -21.27 5.12 -9.46
C TRP A 21 -22.45 4.19 -9.19
N THR A 22 -22.13 2.93 -8.90
CA THR A 22 -23.07 1.95 -8.36
C THR A 22 -22.43 1.23 -7.18
N GLY A 23 -23.26 0.63 -6.37
CA GLY A 23 -22.77 -0.21 -5.29
C GLY A 23 -23.86 -1.18 -4.83
N LYS A 24 -23.45 -2.02 -3.91
CA LYS A 24 -24.31 -3.01 -3.29
C LYS A 24 -23.87 -3.22 -1.85
N ILE A 25 -24.83 -3.29 -0.94
CA ILE A 25 -24.62 -3.74 0.42
C ILE A 25 -25.14 -5.16 0.51
N THR A 26 -24.31 -6.09 0.99
CA THR A 26 -24.68 -7.47 1.26
C THR A 26 -24.56 -7.73 2.76
N THR A 27 -25.67 -8.03 3.41
CA THR A 27 -25.68 -8.32 4.87
C THR A 27 -25.08 -9.70 5.14
N ALA A 28 -24.67 -9.95 6.38
CA ALA A 28 -24.23 -11.27 6.82
C ALA A 28 -25.28 -12.39 6.61
N ALA A 29 -26.58 -12.03 6.61
CA ALA A 29 -27.68 -12.93 6.30
C ALA A 29 -27.90 -13.14 4.79
N GLY A 30 -27.12 -12.48 3.92
CA GLY A 30 -27.20 -12.59 2.46
C GLY A 30 -28.27 -11.71 1.81
N ALA A 31 -28.89 -10.77 2.54
CA ALA A 31 -29.77 -9.78 1.93
C ALA A 31 -28.95 -8.74 1.15
N GLU A 32 -29.37 -8.45 -0.09
CA GLU A 32 -28.68 -7.53 -0.98
C GLU A 32 -29.48 -6.23 -1.14
N TYR A 33 -28.80 -5.10 -1.05
CA TYR A 33 -29.33 -3.76 -1.23
C TYR A 33 -28.49 -3.02 -2.29
N PRO A 34 -28.84 -3.11 -3.57
CA PRO A 34 -28.17 -2.35 -4.62
C PRO A 34 -28.51 -0.87 -4.49
N PHE A 35 -27.55 -0.01 -4.83
CA PHE A 35 -27.72 1.43 -4.87
C PHE A 35 -26.99 2.05 -6.06
N THR A 36 -27.43 3.21 -6.45
CA THR A 36 -26.92 3.99 -7.57
C THR A 36 -26.37 5.33 -7.09
N GLN A 37 -25.78 6.10 -7.99
CA GLN A 37 -25.31 7.44 -7.68
C GLN A 37 -26.42 8.37 -7.13
N GLU A 38 -27.68 8.13 -7.48
CA GLU A 38 -28.82 8.93 -6.99
C GLU A 38 -29.11 8.69 -5.50
N ASP A 39 -28.75 7.50 -5.00
CA ASP A 39 -28.91 7.13 -3.60
C ASP A 39 -27.75 7.65 -2.74
N ILE A 40 -26.66 8.12 -3.35
CA ILE A 40 -25.46 8.60 -2.63
C ILE A 40 -25.64 10.08 -2.27
N VAL A 41 -25.48 10.42 -1.00
CA VAL A 41 -25.46 11.82 -0.55
C VAL A 41 -24.27 12.53 -1.20
N LYS A 42 -24.53 13.59 -1.93
CA LYS A 42 -23.52 14.31 -2.70
C LYS A 42 -22.35 14.76 -1.81
N GLY A 43 -21.14 14.34 -2.22
CA GLY A 43 -19.90 14.71 -1.53
C GLY A 43 -19.56 13.89 -0.29
N SER A 44 -20.36 12.88 0.06
CA SER A 44 -20.14 12.05 1.26
C SER A 44 -19.19 10.89 1.02
N GLY A 45 -19.07 10.39 -0.21
CA GLY A 45 -18.35 9.15 -0.49
C GLY A 45 -16.86 9.36 -0.72
N TYR A 46 -16.05 8.49 -0.12
CA TYR A 46 -14.61 8.44 -0.34
C TYR A 46 -14.06 7.02 -0.14
N ILE A 47 -12.93 6.76 -0.79
CA ILE A 47 -12.07 5.59 -0.55
C ILE A 47 -10.67 6.12 -0.37
N THR A 48 -10.01 5.74 0.74
CA THR A 48 -8.61 6.09 0.98
C THR A 48 -7.79 4.83 1.23
N ALA A 49 -6.58 4.79 0.68
CA ALA A 49 -5.66 3.69 0.84
C ALA A 49 -4.22 4.20 0.87
N GLN A 50 -3.34 3.46 1.54
CA GLN A 50 -1.92 3.76 1.62
C GLN A 50 -1.08 2.49 1.73
N CYS A 51 0.16 2.54 1.24
CA CYS A 51 1.16 1.50 1.44
C CYS A 51 2.40 2.00 2.18
N CYS A 52 2.40 3.25 2.63
CA CYS A 52 3.43 3.84 3.46
C CYS A 52 2.79 4.74 4.52
N GLY A 53 3.51 5.02 5.59
CA GLY A 53 3.17 6.10 6.51
C GLY A 53 3.29 7.48 5.86
N ASN A 54 3.32 8.51 6.68
CA ASN A 54 3.23 9.88 6.15
C ASN A 54 4.56 10.52 5.74
N SER A 55 5.70 9.88 6.00
CA SER A 55 7.01 10.53 5.90
C SER A 55 8.03 9.82 5.02
N GLU A 56 7.92 8.51 4.83
CA GLU A 56 8.93 7.74 4.09
C GLU A 56 8.33 6.49 3.43
N ILE A 57 9.06 5.96 2.44
CA ILE A 57 8.75 4.67 1.84
C ILE A 57 8.99 3.57 2.87
N GLU A 58 8.09 2.62 2.95
CA GLU A 58 8.14 1.49 3.88
C GLU A 58 8.18 0.16 3.12
N LEU A 59 8.90 -0.81 3.68
CA LEU A 59 8.77 -2.22 3.35
C LEU A 59 8.00 -2.92 4.46
N GLY A 60 7.12 -3.84 4.08
CA GLY A 60 6.31 -4.58 5.05
C GLY A 60 4.95 -3.98 5.36
N ALA A 61 4.60 -2.84 4.76
CA ALA A 61 3.31 -2.19 5.04
C ALA A 61 2.12 -3.12 4.80
N VAL A 62 1.14 -3.05 5.71
CA VAL A 62 -0.09 -3.86 5.74
C VAL A 62 -1.27 -2.99 6.19
N TYR A 63 -1.43 -1.84 5.57
CA TYR A 63 -2.50 -0.89 5.88
C TYR A 63 -3.84 -1.37 5.30
N ALA A 64 -4.91 -1.18 6.05
CA ALA A 64 -6.27 -1.37 5.57
C ALA A 64 -6.72 -0.14 4.79
N ALA A 65 -7.43 -0.36 3.68
CA ALA A 65 -8.14 0.72 3.01
C ALA A 65 -9.45 1.04 3.74
N GLU A 66 -9.81 2.32 3.75
CA GLU A 66 -11.02 2.83 4.39
C GLU A 66 -11.98 3.36 3.33
N MET A 67 -13.27 3.13 3.54
CA MET A 67 -14.36 3.69 2.75
C MET A 67 -15.39 4.33 3.68
N GLY A 68 -15.83 5.53 3.35
CA GLY A 68 -16.99 6.19 3.97
C GLY A 68 -18.02 6.54 2.91
N ILE A 69 -19.31 6.37 3.22
CA ILE A 69 -20.41 6.74 2.32
C ILE A 69 -21.68 7.02 3.10
N SER A 70 -22.45 8.00 2.66
CA SER A 70 -23.78 8.27 3.18
C SER A 70 -24.82 8.01 2.07
N LEU A 71 -25.86 7.27 2.40
CA LEU A 71 -26.86 6.77 1.46
C LEU A 71 -28.29 7.13 1.88
N PHE A 72 -29.12 7.44 0.91
CA PHE A 72 -30.56 7.58 1.10
C PHE A 72 -31.25 6.21 1.00
N LEU A 73 -30.90 5.30 1.92
CA LEU A 73 -31.47 3.95 1.97
C LEU A 73 -32.16 3.71 3.31
N ASP A 74 -33.29 3.05 3.26
CA ASP A 74 -34.05 2.65 4.45
C ASP A 74 -33.68 1.21 4.82
N ILE A 75 -32.51 1.05 5.44
CA ILE A 75 -32.01 -0.24 5.94
C ILE A 75 -31.86 -0.10 7.46
N ASP A 76 -32.28 -1.14 8.19
CA ASP A 76 -32.03 -1.22 9.62
C ASP A 76 -30.53 -1.36 9.88
N ARG A 77 -29.93 -0.36 10.54
CA ARG A 77 -28.51 -0.33 10.85
C ARG A 77 -28.01 -1.55 11.64
N TYR A 78 -28.88 -2.18 12.44
CA TYR A 78 -28.53 -3.36 13.23
C TYR A 78 -28.35 -4.62 12.36
N THR A 79 -28.82 -4.62 11.13
CA THR A 79 -28.59 -5.72 10.18
C THR A 79 -27.29 -5.57 9.40
N LEU A 80 -26.54 -4.50 9.63
CA LEU A 80 -25.31 -4.15 8.90
C LEU A 80 -24.02 -4.56 9.64
N GLU A 81 -24.13 -5.21 10.80
CA GLU A 81 -22.99 -5.87 11.41
C GLU A 81 -22.45 -6.94 10.47
N ASP A 82 -21.15 -6.92 10.21
CA ASP A 82 -20.46 -7.80 9.24
C ASP A 82 -21.00 -7.74 7.79
N ALA A 83 -21.71 -6.67 7.44
CA ALA A 83 -22.14 -6.45 6.06
C ALA A 83 -20.95 -6.01 5.18
N GLU A 84 -21.00 -6.40 3.91
CA GLU A 84 -20.02 -5.97 2.90
C GLU A 84 -20.62 -4.90 1.98
N VAL A 85 -19.80 -3.91 1.62
CA VAL A 85 -20.14 -2.86 0.66
C VAL A 85 -19.21 -2.99 -0.55
N GLU A 86 -19.79 -3.17 -1.71
CA GLU A 86 -19.10 -3.15 -2.99
C GLU A 86 -19.38 -1.84 -3.70
N LEU A 87 -18.35 -1.23 -4.30
CA LEU A 87 -18.47 -0.02 -5.11
C LEU A 87 -17.90 -0.25 -6.51
N SER A 88 -18.53 0.34 -7.51
CA SER A 88 -18.06 0.33 -8.90
C SER A 88 -18.20 1.70 -9.54
N TYR A 89 -17.16 2.08 -10.28
CA TYR A 89 -17.12 3.27 -11.10
C TYR A 89 -17.35 2.89 -12.56
N HIS A 90 -18.20 3.61 -13.26
CA HIS A 90 -18.54 3.36 -14.67
C HIS A 90 -18.18 4.58 -15.50
N LEU A 91 -17.26 4.43 -16.46
CA LEU A 91 -16.84 5.50 -17.36
C LEU A 91 -17.41 5.27 -18.77
N ARG A 92 -18.02 6.30 -19.34
CA ARG A 92 -18.50 6.26 -20.71
C ARG A 92 -17.32 6.34 -21.69
N LEU A 93 -17.25 5.38 -22.60
CA LEU A 93 -16.27 5.33 -23.67
C LEU A 93 -16.73 6.14 -24.90
N ALA A 94 -15.84 6.30 -25.87
CA ALA A 94 -16.10 7.08 -27.08
C ALA A 94 -17.23 6.49 -27.94
N ASP A 95 -17.43 5.18 -27.93
CA ASP A 95 -18.50 4.47 -28.63
C ASP A 95 -19.87 4.57 -27.93
N GLY A 96 -19.90 5.19 -26.74
CA GLY A 96 -21.11 5.37 -25.95
C GLY A 96 -21.39 4.25 -24.93
N THR A 97 -20.63 3.16 -24.95
CA THR A 97 -20.70 2.10 -23.94
C THR A 97 -20.04 2.56 -22.61
N TYR A 98 -20.26 1.79 -21.55
CA TYR A 98 -19.64 2.05 -20.26
C TYR A 98 -18.73 0.89 -19.86
N GLU A 99 -17.53 1.23 -19.40
CA GLU A 99 -16.60 0.28 -18.78
C GLU A 99 -16.59 0.47 -17.27
N ALA A 100 -16.75 -0.62 -16.53
CA ALA A 100 -16.82 -0.62 -15.08
C ALA A 100 -15.44 -0.92 -14.46
N VAL A 101 -15.12 -0.19 -13.42
CA VAL A 101 -13.94 -0.45 -12.56
C VAL A 101 -14.45 -0.72 -11.15
N PRO A 102 -14.28 -1.96 -10.64
CA PRO A 102 -14.58 -2.25 -9.24
C PRO A 102 -13.63 -1.48 -8.34
N MET A 103 -14.16 -0.92 -7.25
CA MET A 103 -13.37 -0.08 -6.35
C MET A 103 -12.96 -0.78 -5.05
N GLY A 104 -13.43 -1.99 -4.82
CA GLY A 104 -13.12 -2.81 -3.66
C GLY A 104 -14.35 -3.37 -2.97
N ILE A 105 -14.07 -4.23 -2.00
CA ILE A 105 -15.05 -4.84 -1.09
C ILE A 105 -14.66 -4.40 0.31
N PHE A 106 -15.58 -3.76 1.04
CA PHE A 106 -15.34 -3.18 2.34
C PHE A 106 -16.32 -3.74 3.36
N GLU A 107 -15.84 -4.10 4.54
CA GLU A 107 -16.64 -4.60 5.65
C GLU A 107 -17.07 -3.44 6.54
N VAL A 108 -18.36 -3.36 6.84
CA VAL A 108 -18.94 -2.28 7.64
C VAL A 108 -18.43 -2.35 9.07
N SER A 109 -17.77 -1.29 9.51
CA SER A 109 -17.29 -1.11 10.88
C SER A 109 -18.26 -0.26 11.70
N GLU A 110 -18.82 0.78 11.08
CA GLU A 110 -19.77 1.69 11.74
C GLU A 110 -20.95 1.96 10.81
N ALA A 111 -22.16 1.88 11.38
CA ALA A 111 -23.39 2.24 10.70
C ALA A 111 -24.21 3.19 11.60
N ASN A 112 -24.32 4.45 11.18
CA ASN A 112 -25.12 5.46 11.85
C ASN A 112 -26.29 5.83 10.98
N ARG A 113 -27.43 6.14 11.60
CA ARG A 113 -28.61 6.56 10.89
C ARG A 113 -29.17 7.83 11.48
N THR A 114 -29.31 8.84 10.64
CA THR A 114 -30.19 9.99 10.86
C THR A 114 -31.51 9.73 10.14
N VAL A 115 -32.51 10.61 10.27
CA VAL A 115 -33.90 10.33 9.82
C VAL A 115 -34.01 9.72 8.42
N HIS A 116 -33.19 10.19 7.47
CA HIS A 116 -33.27 9.74 6.05
C HIS A 116 -31.92 9.30 5.47
N VAL A 117 -30.85 9.32 6.25
CA VAL A 117 -29.51 9.06 5.77
C VAL A 117 -28.89 7.94 6.58
N LEU A 118 -28.39 6.92 5.89
CA LEU A 118 -27.56 5.88 6.45
C LEU A 118 -26.08 6.25 6.19
N GLU A 119 -25.31 6.43 7.25
CA GLU A 119 -23.89 6.74 7.19
C GLU A 119 -23.07 5.50 7.51
N LEU A 120 -22.22 5.07 6.57
CA LEU A 120 -21.38 3.90 6.69
C LEU A 120 -19.91 4.28 6.71
N LYS A 121 -19.16 3.63 7.57
CA LYS A 121 -17.71 3.55 7.56
C LYS A 121 -17.32 2.08 7.49
N ALA A 122 -16.43 1.75 6.57
CA ALA A 122 -16.05 0.38 6.30
C ALA A 122 -14.55 0.30 5.97
N TYR A 123 -13.98 -0.87 6.17
CA TYR A 123 -12.58 -1.15 5.86
C TYR A 123 -12.48 -2.38 4.98
N ASP A 124 -11.39 -2.50 4.22
CA ASP A 124 -11.12 -3.72 3.50
C ASP A 124 -10.80 -4.90 4.44
N ARG A 125 -10.65 -6.08 3.88
CA ARG A 125 -10.43 -7.31 4.65
C ARG A 125 -9.06 -7.41 5.33
N MET A 126 -8.21 -6.39 5.24
CA MET A 126 -6.92 -6.35 5.94
C MET A 126 -7.11 -6.39 7.46
N LEU A 127 -8.20 -5.83 8.00
CA LEU A 127 -8.47 -5.87 9.44
C LEU A 127 -8.72 -7.29 9.98
N ARG A 128 -9.09 -8.24 9.14
CA ARG A 128 -9.25 -9.64 9.56
C ARG A 128 -7.93 -10.25 10.06
N PHE A 129 -6.79 -9.73 9.60
CA PHE A 129 -5.46 -10.18 10.00
C PHE A 129 -5.03 -9.67 11.38
N ASP A 130 -5.77 -8.76 12.02
CA ASP A 130 -5.56 -8.35 13.42
C ASP A 130 -5.93 -9.46 14.43
N ARG A 131 -6.34 -10.60 13.95
CA ARG A 131 -6.56 -11.79 14.77
C ARG A 131 -5.27 -12.25 15.43
N ALA A 132 -5.35 -12.63 16.73
CA ALA A 132 -4.22 -13.14 17.49
C ALA A 132 -3.55 -14.33 16.81
N PHE A 133 -2.22 -14.28 16.70
CA PHE A 133 -1.42 -15.30 16.07
C PHE A 133 -1.26 -16.52 16.97
N ASN A 134 -1.41 -17.71 16.40
CA ASN A 134 -1.30 -19.00 17.10
C ASN A 134 -0.50 -20.06 16.31
N GLY A 135 0.27 -19.64 15.31
CA GLY A 135 1.05 -20.49 14.40
C GLY A 135 2.51 -20.60 14.77
N PHE A 136 2.86 -20.68 16.07
CA PHE A 136 4.24 -20.84 16.53
C PHE A 136 4.84 -22.16 16.04
N GLU A 137 6.17 -22.17 15.87
CA GLU A 137 6.93 -23.30 15.28
C GLU A 137 6.58 -23.56 13.79
N THR A 138 6.08 -22.55 13.10
CA THR A 138 5.80 -22.63 11.67
C THR A 138 7.10 -22.51 10.87
N ILE A 139 7.30 -23.44 9.93
CA ILE A 139 8.38 -23.38 8.93
C ILE A 139 7.74 -23.48 7.55
N GLY A 140 8.12 -22.60 6.66
CA GLY A 140 7.60 -22.59 5.28
C GLY A 140 8.22 -21.49 4.44
N THR A 141 7.87 -21.47 3.14
CA THR A 141 8.22 -20.36 2.25
C THR A 141 7.37 -19.11 2.55
N ALA A 142 7.68 -17.98 1.90
CA ALA A 142 6.86 -16.78 1.99
C ALA A 142 5.39 -17.07 1.62
N TYR A 143 5.16 -17.89 0.58
CA TYR A 143 3.80 -18.33 0.24
C TYR A 143 3.17 -19.17 1.37
N GLY A 144 3.95 -20.02 2.03
CA GLY A 144 3.48 -20.80 3.19
C GLY A 144 3.00 -19.88 4.33
N MET A 145 3.72 -18.80 4.61
CA MET A 145 3.32 -17.77 5.60
C MET A 145 2.04 -17.05 5.16
N MET A 146 1.92 -16.68 3.89
CA MET A 146 0.71 -16.08 3.32
C MET A 146 -0.49 -17.03 3.43
N ALA A 147 -0.31 -18.31 3.09
CA ALA A 147 -1.36 -19.33 3.14
C ALA A 147 -1.84 -19.61 4.57
N LEU A 148 -0.92 -19.60 5.53
CA LEU A 148 -1.24 -19.68 6.96
C LEU A 148 -2.15 -18.53 7.39
N CYS A 149 -1.79 -17.30 7.07
CA CYS A 149 -2.57 -16.11 7.37
C CYS A 149 -3.94 -16.14 6.65
N SER A 150 -3.94 -16.49 5.37
CA SER A 150 -5.14 -16.62 4.53
C SER A 150 -6.15 -17.59 5.13
N THR A 151 -5.69 -18.78 5.50
CA THR A 151 -6.53 -19.84 6.09
C THR A 151 -7.08 -19.42 7.45
N ALA A 152 -6.22 -18.84 8.31
CA ALA A 152 -6.63 -18.45 9.65
C ALA A 152 -7.63 -17.28 9.66
N CYS A 153 -7.51 -16.36 8.71
CA CYS A 153 -8.29 -15.13 8.67
C CYS A 153 -9.42 -15.13 7.62
N GLY A 154 -9.51 -16.20 6.81
CA GLY A 154 -10.57 -16.33 5.80
C GLY A 154 -10.48 -15.30 4.67
N VAL A 155 -9.26 -14.94 4.26
CA VAL A 155 -9.01 -14.02 3.14
C VAL A 155 -8.23 -14.76 2.06
N GLU A 156 -8.80 -14.89 0.87
CA GLU A 156 -8.16 -15.58 -0.25
C GLU A 156 -6.90 -14.85 -0.72
N LEU A 157 -5.94 -15.62 -1.27
CA LEU A 157 -4.74 -15.07 -1.91
C LEU A 157 -5.02 -14.70 -3.36
N ALA A 158 -4.46 -13.59 -3.82
CA ALA A 158 -4.54 -13.17 -5.21
C ALA A 158 -3.52 -13.90 -6.09
N GLN A 159 -2.31 -14.14 -5.57
CA GLN A 159 -1.24 -14.81 -6.30
C GLN A 159 -1.18 -16.30 -5.97
N THR A 160 -0.70 -17.06 -6.92
CA THR A 160 -0.39 -18.48 -6.79
C THR A 160 0.95 -18.69 -6.08
N GLN A 161 1.17 -19.90 -5.58
CA GLN A 161 2.45 -20.30 -5.00
C GLN A 161 3.62 -20.08 -5.97
N ALA A 162 3.46 -20.47 -7.23
CA ALA A 162 4.51 -20.32 -8.23
C ALA A 162 4.89 -18.85 -8.50
N GLU A 163 3.92 -17.93 -8.45
CA GLU A 163 4.18 -16.49 -8.62
C GLU A 163 4.97 -15.91 -7.46
N ILE A 164 4.67 -16.31 -6.23
CA ILE A 164 5.39 -15.84 -5.05
C ILE A 164 6.77 -16.47 -4.94
N GLU A 165 6.89 -17.78 -5.20
CA GLU A 165 8.18 -18.49 -5.13
C GLU A 165 9.14 -18.09 -6.25
N ALA A 166 8.64 -17.50 -7.35
CA ALA A 166 9.47 -16.92 -8.41
C ALA A 166 10.11 -15.58 -8.03
N LEU A 167 9.64 -14.93 -6.96
CA LEU A 167 10.24 -13.69 -6.46
C LEU A 167 11.58 -13.97 -5.78
N PRO A 168 12.52 -13.01 -5.80
CA PRO A 168 13.70 -13.09 -4.94
C PRO A 168 13.28 -13.32 -3.47
N ASN A 169 13.94 -14.26 -2.79
CA ASN A 169 13.58 -14.76 -1.45
C ASN A 169 12.25 -15.56 -1.37
N GLY A 170 11.50 -15.68 -2.46
CA GLY A 170 10.18 -16.30 -2.42
C GLY A 170 10.18 -17.80 -2.10
N SER A 171 11.25 -18.52 -2.47
CA SER A 171 11.44 -19.95 -2.23
C SER A 171 12.26 -20.27 -0.97
N GLU A 172 12.78 -19.25 -0.27
CA GLU A 172 13.56 -19.44 0.94
C GLU A 172 12.69 -19.93 2.11
N LEU A 173 13.27 -20.81 2.93
CA LEU A 173 12.61 -21.29 4.13
C LEU A 173 12.69 -20.26 5.24
N LEU A 174 11.54 -19.85 5.72
CA LEU A 174 11.33 -18.94 6.82
C LEU A 174 10.77 -19.71 8.02
N SER A 175 10.99 -19.20 9.23
CA SER A 175 10.48 -19.85 10.43
C SER A 175 10.03 -18.85 11.47
N ILE A 176 9.01 -19.23 12.22
CA ILE A 176 8.46 -18.50 13.36
C ILE A 176 8.65 -19.36 14.59
N TYR A 177 9.31 -18.84 15.61
CA TYR A 177 9.55 -19.49 16.88
C TYR A 177 8.74 -18.87 18.01
N PRO A 178 8.47 -19.60 19.10
CA PRO A 178 7.67 -19.09 20.23
C PRO A 178 8.21 -17.82 20.88
N GLU A 179 9.52 -17.61 20.85
CA GLU A 179 10.20 -16.41 21.37
C GLU A 179 10.16 -15.21 20.43
N ASN A 180 9.61 -15.35 19.23
CA ASN A 180 9.42 -14.22 18.33
C ASN A 180 8.29 -13.32 18.83
N ASP A 181 8.50 -12.00 18.71
CA ASP A 181 7.52 -10.98 19.06
C ASP A 181 6.51 -10.79 17.90
N ILE A 182 5.59 -11.73 17.80
CA ILE A 182 4.51 -11.74 16.80
C ILE A 182 3.19 -11.90 17.54
N GLU A 183 2.35 -10.87 17.48
CA GLU A 183 1.06 -10.82 18.18
C GLU A 183 -0.10 -11.23 17.29
N THR A 184 -0.07 -10.83 16.02
CA THR A 184 -1.17 -11.00 15.08
C THR A 184 -0.71 -11.63 13.76
N TYR A 185 -1.66 -12.13 12.98
CA TYR A 185 -1.36 -12.56 11.60
C TYR A 185 -0.92 -11.39 10.71
N ARG A 186 -1.30 -10.16 11.05
CA ARG A 186 -0.84 -8.96 10.36
C ARG A 186 0.65 -8.75 10.54
N ASP A 187 1.22 -9.06 11.71
CA ASP A 187 2.67 -9.00 11.95
C ASP A 187 3.41 -10.03 11.09
N VAL A 188 2.86 -11.23 10.93
CA VAL A 188 3.42 -12.25 10.02
C VAL A 188 3.47 -11.73 8.59
N LEU A 189 2.40 -11.09 8.12
CA LEU A 189 2.36 -10.47 6.79
C LEU A 189 3.38 -9.33 6.68
N TYR A 190 3.47 -8.46 7.69
CA TYR A 190 4.43 -7.38 7.73
C TYR A 190 5.87 -7.88 7.54
N PHE A 191 6.30 -8.85 8.33
CA PHE A 191 7.64 -9.41 8.23
C PHE A 191 7.87 -10.19 6.92
N THR A 192 6.86 -10.92 6.44
CA THR A 192 6.93 -11.63 5.16
C THR A 192 7.07 -10.65 3.99
N ALA A 193 6.34 -9.53 4.00
CA ALA A 193 6.46 -8.50 2.97
C ALA A 193 7.84 -7.83 2.95
N GLN A 194 8.46 -7.63 4.12
CA GLN A 194 9.85 -7.16 4.19
C GLN A 194 10.82 -8.14 3.53
N VAL A 195 10.70 -9.44 3.82
CA VAL A 195 11.55 -10.48 3.20
C VAL A 195 11.41 -10.49 1.69
N LEU A 196 10.20 -10.27 1.17
CA LEU A 196 9.93 -10.19 -0.27
C LEU A 196 10.25 -8.82 -0.88
N GLY A 197 10.59 -7.82 -0.07
CA GLY A 197 10.94 -6.47 -0.53
C GLY A 197 9.76 -5.65 -1.07
N GLY A 198 8.60 -5.71 -0.40
CA GLY A 198 7.41 -4.98 -0.83
C GLY A 198 6.40 -4.76 0.28
N PHE A 199 5.13 -4.79 -0.06
CA PHE A 199 4.01 -4.59 0.86
C PHE A 199 2.82 -5.47 0.50
N PHE A 200 1.92 -5.67 1.46
CA PHE A 200 0.62 -6.31 1.21
C PHE A 200 -0.50 -5.27 1.15
N CYS A 201 -1.46 -5.53 0.30
CA CYS A 201 -2.76 -4.86 0.28
C CYS A 201 -3.86 -5.87 0.02
N VAL A 202 -5.10 -5.48 0.25
CA VAL A 202 -6.27 -6.21 -0.22
C VAL A 202 -6.67 -5.61 -1.57
N ASN A 203 -6.73 -6.44 -2.60
CA ASN A 203 -7.08 -5.97 -3.94
C ASN A 203 -8.59 -5.74 -4.09
N ARG A 204 -9.00 -5.25 -5.24
CA ARG A 204 -10.39 -4.88 -5.53
C ARG A 204 -11.39 -6.04 -5.51
N ALA A 205 -10.89 -7.28 -5.60
CA ALA A 205 -11.69 -8.51 -5.42
C ALA A 205 -11.75 -9.01 -3.97
N GLY A 206 -11.20 -8.24 -3.02
CA GLY A 206 -11.16 -8.61 -1.60
C GLY A 206 -10.13 -9.70 -1.27
N LYS A 207 -9.11 -9.90 -2.11
CA LYS A 207 -8.05 -10.89 -1.93
C LYS A 207 -6.76 -10.23 -1.46
N LEU A 208 -6.00 -10.94 -0.62
CA LEU A 208 -4.66 -10.51 -0.20
C LEU A 208 -3.70 -10.57 -1.39
N GLU A 209 -3.02 -9.47 -1.66
CA GLU A 209 -2.09 -9.32 -2.77
C GLU A 209 -0.76 -8.72 -2.30
N PHE A 210 0.33 -9.35 -2.69
CA PHE A 210 1.68 -8.82 -2.51
C PHE A 210 2.07 -7.92 -3.68
N ARG A 211 2.69 -6.78 -3.39
CA ARG A 211 3.19 -5.84 -4.40
C ARG A 211 4.59 -5.35 -4.07
N GLN A 212 5.37 -5.11 -5.12
CA GLN A 212 6.68 -4.45 -5.04
C GLN A 212 6.64 -3.07 -5.67
N TYR A 213 7.54 -2.20 -5.25
CA TYR A 213 7.77 -0.92 -5.94
C TYR A 213 8.43 -1.18 -7.29
N GLY A 214 7.99 -0.49 -8.32
CA GLY A 214 8.45 -0.66 -9.69
C GLY A 214 9.21 0.55 -10.22
N GLU A 215 9.62 0.46 -11.48
CA GLU A 215 10.33 1.52 -12.22
C GLU A 215 9.54 1.99 -13.45
N THR A 216 8.59 1.18 -13.92
CA THR A 216 7.88 1.43 -15.17
C THR A 216 6.60 2.21 -14.91
N SER A 217 6.51 3.40 -15.49
CA SER A 217 5.30 4.24 -15.42
C SER A 217 4.13 3.57 -16.12
N VAL A 218 2.98 3.56 -15.45
CA VAL A 218 1.71 3.07 -16.00
C VAL A 218 0.90 4.19 -16.65
N MET A 219 1.16 5.45 -16.30
CA MET A 219 0.44 6.61 -16.80
C MET A 219 1.21 7.89 -16.55
N GLU A 220 1.04 8.87 -17.43
CA GLU A 220 1.45 10.26 -17.20
C GLU A 220 0.31 11.07 -16.55
N ILE A 221 0.63 11.86 -15.53
CA ILE A 221 -0.29 12.84 -14.95
C ILE A 221 -0.17 14.15 -15.73
N LEU A 222 -1.13 14.41 -16.61
CA LEU A 222 -1.12 15.61 -17.44
C LEU A 222 -1.31 16.87 -16.60
N GLN A 223 -0.58 17.95 -16.95
CA GLN A 223 -0.67 19.23 -16.25
C GLN A 223 -2.10 19.77 -16.18
N LYS A 224 -2.89 19.63 -17.25
CA LYS A 224 -4.30 20.05 -17.29
C LYS A 224 -5.21 19.32 -16.32
N HIS A 225 -4.76 18.17 -15.78
CA HIS A 225 -5.51 17.33 -14.83
C HIS A 225 -5.13 17.56 -13.38
N ARG A 226 -4.14 18.41 -13.11
CA ARG A 226 -3.68 18.76 -11.75
C ARG A 226 -4.33 20.07 -11.32
N PHE A 227 -5.05 20.05 -10.21
CA PHE A 227 -5.69 21.25 -9.67
C PHE A 227 -4.82 21.95 -8.63
N SER A 228 -4.18 21.18 -7.75
CA SER A 228 -3.12 21.65 -6.88
C SER A 228 -2.04 20.59 -6.87
N SER A 229 -0.78 21.02 -6.92
CA SER A 229 0.35 20.09 -6.93
C SER A 229 1.51 20.69 -6.17
N SER A 230 2.14 19.88 -5.35
CA SER A 230 3.46 20.12 -4.82
C SER A 230 4.35 18.92 -5.12
N PHE A 231 5.60 19.17 -5.45
CA PHE A 231 6.58 18.13 -5.63
C PHE A 231 7.93 18.61 -5.12
N SER A 232 8.71 17.66 -4.63
CA SER A 232 10.01 17.96 -4.04
C SER A 232 11.05 18.22 -5.12
N ASP A 233 12.10 18.93 -4.75
CA ASP A 233 13.29 19.20 -5.57
C ASP A 233 14.36 18.11 -5.42
N PHE A 234 14.00 16.95 -4.83
CA PHE A 234 14.88 15.82 -4.61
C PHE A 234 14.22 14.52 -5.03
N VAL A 235 15.05 13.51 -5.25
CA VAL A 235 14.63 12.15 -5.52
C VAL A 235 14.84 11.31 -4.26
N THR A 236 13.81 10.59 -3.84
CA THR A 236 13.92 9.58 -2.79
C THR A 236 14.43 8.30 -3.41
N ARG A 237 15.58 7.82 -2.93
CA ARG A 237 16.18 6.54 -3.36
C ARG A 237 16.92 5.88 -2.23
N TYR A 238 16.96 4.57 -2.26
CA TYR A 238 17.60 3.74 -1.26
C TYR A 238 18.77 2.99 -1.87
N THR A 239 19.90 3.01 -1.20
CA THR A 239 21.14 2.36 -1.62
C THR A 239 21.69 1.39 -0.58
N ALA A 240 21.05 1.31 0.56
CA ALA A 240 21.44 0.39 1.63
C ALA A 240 20.24 -0.12 2.42
N VAL A 241 20.44 -1.27 3.07
CA VAL A 241 19.53 -1.88 4.02
C VAL A 241 20.31 -2.25 5.27
N SER A 242 19.75 -2.00 6.45
CA SER A 242 20.28 -2.51 7.72
C SER A 242 19.28 -3.44 8.39
N SER A 243 19.79 -4.50 9.01
CA SER A 243 18.97 -5.49 9.72
C SER A 243 19.68 -5.91 11.00
N THR A 244 18.95 -5.98 12.10
CA THR A 244 19.49 -6.42 13.38
C THR A 244 19.43 -7.95 13.49
N ASN A 245 20.57 -8.56 13.73
CA ASN A 245 20.71 -9.99 13.97
C ASN A 245 20.62 -10.26 15.48
N LEU A 246 19.56 -10.96 15.90
CA LEU A 246 19.36 -11.27 17.33
C LEU A 246 20.40 -12.27 17.89
N ARG A 247 20.98 -13.14 17.06
CA ARG A 247 21.99 -14.09 17.49
C ARG A 247 23.29 -13.41 17.90
N THR A 248 23.72 -12.42 17.11
CA THR A 248 24.96 -11.68 17.35
C THR A 248 24.73 -10.37 18.10
N GLN A 249 23.46 -9.95 18.23
CA GLN A 249 23.06 -8.65 18.78
C GLN A 249 23.73 -7.46 18.07
N THR A 250 24.02 -7.63 16.79
CA THR A 250 24.66 -6.60 15.95
C THR A 250 23.72 -6.18 14.82
N SER A 251 23.85 -4.95 14.41
CA SER A 251 23.22 -4.45 13.20
C SER A 251 24.13 -4.73 12.00
N GLU A 252 23.62 -5.45 11.04
CA GLU A 252 24.29 -5.76 9.78
C GLU A 252 23.87 -4.72 8.74
N TYR A 253 24.82 -4.34 7.89
CA TYR A 253 24.65 -3.30 6.89
C TYR A 253 25.01 -3.83 5.51
N TYR A 254 24.10 -3.66 4.56
CA TYR A 254 24.24 -4.11 3.19
C TYR A 254 23.98 -2.93 2.26
N ALA A 255 24.92 -2.64 1.35
CA ALA A 255 24.86 -1.48 0.48
C ALA A 255 25.16 -1.87 -0.98
N LEU A 256 24.64 -1.08 -1.90
CA LEU A 256 25.02 -1.11 -3.31
C LEU A 256 26.48 -0.63 -3.46
N GLU A 257 27.09 -0.89 -4.61
CA GLU A 257 28.46 -0.44 -4.94
C GLU A 257 28.61 1.08 -4.76
N THR A 258 27.59 1.85 -5.17
CA THR A 258 27.48 3.29 -4.89
C THR A 258 26.45 3.52 -3.80
N ASP A 259 26.93 3.84 -2.60
CA ASP A 259 26.08 4.09 -1.43
C ASP A 259 25.99 5.60 -1.14
N ASP A 260 25.13 6.28 -1.88
CA ASP A 260 24.92 7.72 -1.80
C ASP A 260 23.45 8.13 -1.58
N GLY A 261 22.59 7.14 -1.32
CA GLY A 261 21.17 7.30 -1.04
C GLY A 261 20.79 7.10 0.43
N LEU A 262 19.55 6.71 0.66
CA LEU A 262 19.01 6.38 1.98
C LEU A 262 19.31 4.95 2.38
N THR A 263 19.36 4.71 3.68
CA THR A 263 19.39 3.36 4.26
C THR A 263 17.99 3.02 4.81
N MET A 264 17.45 1.88 4.39
CA MET A 264 16.24 1.32 5.00
C MET A 264 16.63 0.49 6.22
N ASN A 265 16.18 0.89 7.39
CA ASN A 265 16.38 0.10 8.61
C ASN A 265 15.20 -0.87 8.79
N LEU A 266 15.44 -2.16 8.59
CA LEU A 266 14.45 -3.22 8.82
C LEU A 266 14.32 -3.57 10.33
N GLY A 267 15.25 -3.10 11.17
CA GLY A 267 15.26 -3.48 12.58
C GLY A 267 15.43 -4.99 12.78
N VAL A 268 14.67 -5.52 13.73
CA VAL A 268 14.56 -6.97 13.96
C VAL A 268 13.41 -7.50 13.13
N ASN A 269 13.71 -8.33 12.13
CA ASN A 269 12.71 -9.13 11.44
C ASN A 269 12.89 -10.59 11.87
N PRO A 270 11.90 -11.20 12.56
CA PRO A 270 12.01 -12.57 13.05
C PRO A 270 12.30 -13.60 11.96
N LEU A 271 11.78 -13.40 10.76
CA LEU A 271 11.94 -14.30 9.62
C LEU A 271 13.35 -14.25 9.00
N LEU A 272 14.12 -13.18 9.26
CA LEU A 272 15.50 -13.01 8.81
C LEU A 272 16.53 -13.57 9.82
N GLN A 273 16.11 -14.11 10.97
CA GLN A 273 17.01 -14.64 12.00
C GLN A 273 17.47 -16.08 11.70
N PHE A 274 16.87 -16.70 10.71
CA PHE A 274 17.15 -18.08 10.34
C PHE A 274 18.35 -18.19 9.39
N GLY A 275 19.21 -19.20 9.62
CA GLY A 275 20.30 -19.55 8.72
C GLY A 275 21.69 -19.00 9.08
N LEU A 276 22.61 -19.25 8.20
CA LEU A 276 24.00 -18.79 8.29
C LEU A 276 24.11 -17.32 7.90
N GLU A 277 25.24 -16.69 8.23
CA GLU A 277 25.54 -15.30 7.86
C GLU A 277 25.46 -15.06 6.34
N GLU A 278 25.95 -16.01 5.55
CA GLU A 278 25.88 -15.96 4.08
C GLU A 278 24.43 -15.93 3.57
N THR A 279 23.54 -16.74 4.14
CA THR A 279 22.12 -16.75 3.79
C THR A 279 21.45 -15.43 4.13
N ARG A 280 21.78 -14.84 5.27
CA ARG A 280 21.25 -13.50 5.64
C ARG A 280 21.72 -12.42 4.67
N ALA A 281 22.98 -12.46 4.27
CA ALA A 281 23.56 -11.52 3.30
C ALA A 281 22.84 -11.63 1.95
N GLU A 282 22.53 -12.84 1.49
CA GLU A 282 21.76 -13.07 0.27
C GLU A 282 20.33 -12.55 0.38
N LEU A 283 19.61 -12.87 1.47
CA LEU A 283 18.26 -12.39 1.72
C LEU A 283 18.20 -10.85 1.75
N CYS A 284 19.08 -10.21 2.50
CA CYS A 284 19.15 -8.76 2.60
C CYS A 284 19.60 -8.10 1.27
N GLY A 285 20.49 -8.75 0.52
CA GLY A 285 20.88 -8.32 -0.81
C GLY A 285 19.70 -8.32 -1.80
N ASN A 286 18.87 -9.35 -1.76
CA ASN A 286 17.66 -9.43 -2.58
C ASN A 286 16.60 -8.38 -2.17
N ILE A 287 16.46 -8.11 -0.87
CA ILE A 287 15.60 -7.01 -0.37
C ILE A 287 16.13 -5.66 -0.89
N LEU A 288 17.44 -5.43 -0.79
CA LEU A 288 18.07 -4.21 -1.29
C LEU A 288 17.87 -4.03 -2.80
N ASN A 289 18.01 -5.11 -3.58
CA ASN A 289 17.77 -5.07 -5.03
C ASN A 289 16.31 -4.71 -5.36
N ALA A 290 15.33 -5.22 -4.61
CA ALA A 290 13.93 -4.81 -4.78
C ALA A 290 13.73 -3.34 -4.41
N LEU A 291 14.31 -2.89 -3.30
CA LEU A 291 14.20 -1.53 -2.78
C LEU A 291 14.93 -0.50 -3.66
N SER A 292 16.02 -0.87 -4.32
CA SER A 292 16.80 0.03 -5.20
C SER A 292 16.03 0.51 -6.43
N LYS A 293 14.90 -0.12 -6.75
CA LYS A 293 13.95 0.35 -7.78
C LYS A 293 13.22 1.63 -7.35
N VAL A 294 13.17 1.93 -6.06
CA VAL A 294 12.60 3.18 -5.55
C VAL A 294 13.49 4.35 -5.96
N ASN A 295 13.00 5.13 -6.91
CA ASN A 295 13.67 6.31 -7.44
C ASN A 295 12.59 7.34 -7.79
N TYR A 296 11.96 7.91 -6.77
CA TYR A 296 10.74 8.69 -6.91
C TYR A 296 10.90 10.11 -6.41
N VAL A 297 10.33 11.06 -7.15
CA VAL A 297 10.13 12.42 -6.67
C VAL A 297 8.89 12.41 -5.77
N PRO A 298 9.00 12.78 -4.48
CA PRO A 298 7.84 12.96 -3.63
C PRO A 298 6.86 13.97 -4.22
N PHE A 299 5.59 13.60 -4.22
CA PHE A 299 4.53 14.28 -4.95
C PHE A 299 3.24 14.28 -4.14
N ASP A 300 2.53 15.39 -4.17
CA ASP A 300 1.19 15.53 -3.59
C ASP A 300 0.34 16.35 -4.55
N SER A 301 -0.74 15.80 -5.04
CA SER A 301 -1.59 16.48 -6.02
C SER A 301 -3.05 16.06 -5.94
N ASP A 302 -3.91 17.06 -6.01
CA ASP A 302 -5.32 16.86 -6.36
C ASP A 302 -5.46 16.81 -7.88
N THR A 303 -6.07 15.75 -8.37
CA THR A 303 -6.26 15.50 -9.80
C THR A 303 -7.72 15.27 -10.13
N ILE A 304 -8.05 15.30 -11.41
CA ILE A 304 -9.37 14.84 -11.87
C ILE A 304 -9.55 13.33 -11.68
N GLY A 305 -8.45 12.62 -11.40
CA GLY A 305 -8.41 11.22 -11.02
C GLY A 305 -8.46 10.23 -12.18
N ASN A 306 -7.91 9.05 -11.89
CA ASN A 306 -8.11 7.82 -12.62
C ASN A 306 -8.42 6.71 -11.61
N PRO A 307 -9.68 6.26 -11.51
CA PRO A 307 -10.07 5.26 -10.51
C PRO A 307 -9.45 3.89 -10.73
N ALA A 308 -8.78 3.64 -11.87
CA ALA A 308 -8.03 2.41 -12.10
C ALA A 308 -6.64 2.39 -11.44
N LEU A 309 -6.14 3.52 -10.90
CA LEU A 309 -4.85 3.57 -10.22
C LEU A 309 -4.90 2.80 -8.90
N ASP A 310 -3.81 2.10 -8.63
CA ASP A 310 -3.60 1.30 -7.42
C ASP A 310 -2.36 1.77 -6.65
N LEU A 311 -2.22 1.32 -5.40
CA LEU A 311 -1.03 1.52 -4.59
C LEU A 311 0.19 0.88 -5.27
N GLY A 312 1.33 1.57 -5.25
CA GLY A 312 2.56 1.13 -5.88
C GLY A 312 2.66 1.42 -7.37
N ASP A 313 1.61 1.96 -8.00
CA ASP A 313 1.68 2.37 -9.40
C ASP A 313 2.69 3.51 -9.60
N VAL A 314 3.59 3.32 -10.55
CA VAL A 314 4.56 4.33 -10.93
C VAL A 314 3.93 5.25 -11.97
N LEU A 315 4.08 6.54 -11.76
CA LEU A 315 3.54 7.60 -12.60
C LEU A 315 4.66 8.51 -13.08
N THR A 316 4.45 9.14 -14.24
CA THR A 316 5.28 10.25 -14.70
C THR A 316 4.49 11.55 -14.69
N PHE A 317 5.17 12.65 -14.52
CA PHE A 317 4.59 13.99 -14.66
C PHE A 317 5.63 14.96 -15.23
N SER A 318 5.15 15.98 -15.95
CA SER A 318 5.96 17.05 -16.53
C SER A 318 5.14 18.33 -16.63
N GLY A 319 5.78 19.42 -16.95
CA GLY A 319 5.13 20.71 -17.10
C GLY A 319 4.79 21.41 -15.78
N GLY A 320 4.37 22.65 -15.84
CA GLY A 320 4.19 23.50 -14.68
C GLY A 320 5.53 23.89 -14.08
N GLN A 321 5.79 23.47 -12.83
CA GLN A 321 7.08 23.70 -12.16
C GLN A 321 8.10 22.58 -12.43
N ALA A 322 7.69 21.48 -13.07
CA ALA A 322 8.57 20.39 -13.48
C ALA A 322 8.94 20.56 -14.95
N ASP A 323 10.13 21.08 -15.22
CA ASP A 323 10.62 21.34 -16.58
C ASP A 323 10.85 20.02 -17.33
N ASP A 324 11.44 19.02 -16.65
CA ASP A 324 11.70 17.68 -17.19
C ASP A 324 10.67 16.68 -16.70
N GLN A 325 10.56 15.55 -17.41
CA GLN A 325 9.74 14.44 -16.96
C GLN A 325 10.28 13.87 -15.66
N GLN A 326 9.42 13.79 -14.66
CA GLN A 326 9.71 13.24 -13.34
C GLN A 326 8.99 11.91 -13.15
N ILE A 327 9.57 11.05 -12.32
CA ILE A 327 8.99 9.75 -11.94
C ILE A 327 8.54 9.82 -10.48
N THR A 328 7.33 9.36 -10.22
CA THR A 328 6.75 9.27 -8.88
C THR A 328 5.98 7.96 -8.71
N CYS A 329 5.44 7.72 -7.53
CA CYS A 329 4.70 6.51 -7.21
C CYS A 329 3.45 6.84 -6.40
N VAL A 330 2.41 6.04 -6.51
CA VAL A 330 1.22 6.16 -5.66
C VAL A 330 1.46 5.42 -4.35
N THR A 331 1.90 6.14 -3.32
CA THR A 331 2.04 5.58 -1.96
C THR A 331 0.77 5.72 -1.13
N SER A 332 -0.07 6.68 -1.46
CA SER A 332 -1.42 6.81 -0.94
C SER A 332 -2.32 7.54 -1.92
N PHE A 333 -3.61 7.29 -1.82
CA PHE A 333 -4.63 8.01 -2.58
C PHE A 333 -5.93 8.17 -1.79
N THR A 334 -6.70 9.19 -2.17
CA THR A 334 -8.10 9.33 -1.77
C THR A 334 -8.95 9.61 -3.01
N VAL A 335 -9.87 8.71 -3.30
CA VAL A 335 -10.89 8.91 -4.35
C VAL A 335 -12.15 9.43 -3.70
N LYS A 336 -12.65 10.58 -4.14
CA LYS A 336 -13.95 11.12 -3.70
C LYS A 336 -15.01 10.75 -4.72
N ILE A 337 -16.12 10.18 -4.25
CA ILE A 337 -17.25 9.84 -5.11
C ILE A 337 -17.88 11.11 -5.64
N GLY A 338 -17.87 11.26 -6.96
CA GLY A 338 -18.33 12.50 -7.62
C GLY A 338 -17.40 13.70 -7.47
N GLY A 339 -16.15 13.47 -7.05
CA GLY A 339 -15.16 14.51 -6.80
C GLY A 339 -13.79 14.23 -7.40
N ARG A 340 -12.78 14.84 -6.77
CA ARG A 340 -11.38 14.74 -7.16
C ARG A 340 -10.73 13.49 -6.57
N GLN A 341 -9.56 13.15 -7.10
CA GLN A 341 -8.66 12.16 -6.53
C GLN A 341 -7.39 12.86 -6.05
N SER A 342 -7.04 12.66 -4.79
CA SER A 342 -5.74 13.05 -4.27
C SER A 342 -4.78 11.88 -4.42
N LEU A 343 -3.59 12.15 -4.96
CA LEU A 343 -2.49 11.20 -5.13
C LEU A 343 -1.28 11.70 -4.36
N LYS A 344 -0.60 10.82 -3.66
CA LYS A 344 0.60 11.17 -2.90
C LYS A 344 1.70 10.14 -3.05
N CYS A 345 2.93 10.63 -3.16
CA CYS A 345 4.17 9.88 -3.00
C CYS A 345 4.95 10.48 -1.83
N VAL A 346 5.16 9.72 -0.78
CA VAL A 346 6.01 10.12 0.35
C VAL A 346 7.48 9.87 0.04
N GLY A 347 8.38 10.59 0.72
CA GLY A 347 9.80 10.33 0.60
C GLY A 347 10.65 11.25 1.46
N LYS A 348 11.90 10.83 1.67
CA LYS A 348 12.93 11.58 2.41
C LYS A 348 13.99 12.09 1.47
N ASN A 349 14.56 13.26 1.80
CA ASN A 349 15.73 13.82 1.12
C ASN A 349 16.99 13.08 1.59
N PRO A 350 17.72 12.39 0.71
CA PRO A 350 18.96 11.71 1.06
C PRO A 350 20.02 12.64 1.67
N ARG A 351 20.12 13.87 1.18
CA ARG A 351 21.10 14.87 1.66
C ARG A 351 20.85 15.29 3.11
N LEU A 352 19.58 15.50 3.48
CA LEU A 352 19.20 15.87 4.85
C LEU A 352 19.45 14.73 5.84
N SER A 353 19.24 13.48 5.42
CA SER A 353 19.54 12.31 6.23
C SER A 353 21.03 12.21 6.54
N GLN A 354 21.90 12.43 5.54
CA GLN A 354 23.35 12.46 5.73
C GLN A 354 23.82 13.60 6.64
N ALA A 355 23.21 14.78 6.54
CA ALA A 355 23.53 15.92 7.40
C ALA A 355 23.19 15.63 8.86
N LYS A 356 22.03 15.05 9.14
CA LYS A 356 21.64 14.61 10.51
C LYS A 356 22.57 13.55 11.05
N SER A 357 22.92 12.52 10.26
CA SER A 357 23.85 11.47 10.69
C SER A 357 25.23 12.00 11.04
N LYS A 358 25.73 13.01 10.34
CA LYS A 358 27.01 13.67 10.69
C LYS A 358 26.94 14.44 12.00
N ASN A 359 25.82 15.12 12.27
CA ASN A 359 25.63 15.84 13.53
C ASN A 359 25.53 14.88 14.71
N ASP A 360 24.84 13.75 14.58
CA ASP A 360 24.72 12.73 15.61
C ASP A 360 26.10 12.12 15.96
N LYS A 361 26.94 11.88 14.96
CA LYS A 361 28.34 11.42 15.18
C LYS A 361 29.19 12.45 15.94
N ASN A 362 29.00 13.74 15.69
CA ASN A 362 29.72 14.79 16.40
C ASN A 362 29.28 14.89 17.86
N ILE A 363 28.00 14.70 18.16
CA ILE A 363 27.48 14.67 19.54
C ILE A 363 28.01 13.46 20.30
N SER A 364 28.02 12.28 19.66
CA SER A 364 28.59 11.07 20.26
C SER A 364 30.08 11.19 20.54
N GLY A 365 30.83 11.85 19.64
CA GLY A 365 32.24 12.15 19.82
C GLY A 365 32.50 13.10 20.99
N LEU A 366 31.65 14.11 21.18
CA LEU A 366 31.71 15.04 22.31
C LEU A 366 31.36 14.37 23.63
N LEU A 367 30.36 13.49 23.66
CA LEU A 367 30.02 12.71 24.86
C LEU A 367 31.14 11.79 25.26
N ASN A 368 31.80 11.09 24.34
CA ASN A 368 32.95 10.24 24.61
C ASN A 368 34.16 11.04 25.13
N GLN A 369 34.34 12.29 24.74
CA GLN A 369 35.38 13.16 25.26
C GLN A 369 35.08 13.64 26.70
N ILE A 370 33.79 13.82 27.02
CA ILE A 370 33.35 14.19 28.38
C ILE A 370 33.50 13.01 29.36
N GLU A 371 33.22 11.78 28.92
CA GLU A 371 33.35 10.59 29.73
C GLU A 371 34.82 10.14 29.93
N ALA A 372 35.72 10.56 29.06
CA ALA A 372 37.16 10.21 29.13
C ALA A 372 38.03 11.24 29.90
N GLY A 373 37.47 12.34 30.33
CA GLY A 373 38.14 13.40 31.13
C GLY A 373 37.63 13.40 32.58
#